data_594e3505fe407e7c160f28d6496734c5
#
_entry.id   594e3505fe407e7c160f28d6496734c5
#
_cell.length_a   1.000
_cell.length_b   1.000
_cell.length_c   1.000
_cell.angle_alpha   90.00
_cell.angle_beta   90.00
_cell.angle_gamma   90.00
#
_symmetry.space_group_name_H-M   'P 1'
#
loop_
_entity.id
_entity.type
_entity.pdbx_description
1 polymer ?
#
loop_
_entity_poly.entity_id
_entity_poly.type
_entity_poly.pdbx_seq_one_letter_code
_entity_poly.pdbx_strand_id
1 'polypeptide(L)'
;MSKTTLLYKDIAPGAALDATVTAPTAQDRSALAQLPSGTVEEPAATGELNQWGMDGAFVLASEISPAFWSEAMSGADGSFAAGSEPQITITFSKQYSSVGISFRFDSATGGYCSALNIKWYQGSALKADQDFTPDAVEYFCQKRVESYNKLILTFKKTNLPYRYAKIDHVIFGVHRSFGMSELRKASAVNEIDLSSTKLPGSKLSWTLDSQDDIEFMFQLKQPVEVRNNDTLVGVYYIDSYKRTSSRVYPIECCDAIGVLNDMPFAGGVYSGKSAKALIAELAAPFEVEFDADVTDMNVTGILKAGSRRAAIQQLLFVWGYCVSTDGRAELRVFSPGTDEVTVPLERTFLGASVSTAAIVTEVQVTAHTFAVAENGSVEVNGVKYADTKAVYSVKNPNVTATDKQKVVKITDATLASPAVAQTVAQRLYDYYQRRNTGKAKVIFAGEHLGDRVSLPDNCGGRTVGNLEKMEIKLSNTVVYTAGVKGV
;
A
#
# COMPACT_ATOMS: atom_id res chain seq x y z
N MET A 1 -0.78 -24.13 12.30
CA MET A 1 0.58 -23.61 12.02
C MET A 1 0.44 -22.27 11.33
N SER A 2 1.22 -21.30 11.76
CA SER A 2 1.25 -19.97 11.12
C SER A 2 1.66 -20.09 9.66
N LYS A 3 0.98 -19.38 8.74
CA LYS A 3 1.28 -19.37 7.31
C LYS A 3 1.55 -17.94 6.84
N THR A 4 2.73 -17.71 6.28
CA THR A 4 3.01 -16.49 5.55
C THR A 4 2.72 -16.68 4.07
N THR A 5 1.99 -15.75 3.48
CA THR A 5 1.66 -15.73 2.06
C THR A 5 1.98 -14.37 1.45
N LEU A 6 2.42 -14.36 0.20
CA LEU A 6 2.54 -13.18 -0.62
C LEU A 6 1.45 -13.21 -1.69
N LEU A 7 0.60 -12.19 -1.68
CA LEU A 7 -0.49 -12.04 -2.65
C LEU A 7 -0.10 -10.96 -3.67
N TYR A 8 0.27 -11.38 -4.86
CA TYR A 8 0.55 -10.50 -5.99
C TYR A 8 -0.75 -10.17 -6.72
N LYS A 9 -1.09 -8.88 -6.82
CA LYS A 9 -2.30 -8.38 -7.48
C LYS A 9 -1.96 -7.92 -8.89
N ASP A 10 -2.12 -8.81 -9.87
CA ASP A 10 -1.96 -8.52 -11.30
C ASP A 10 -3.28 -7.99 -11.88
N ILE A 11 -3.63 -6.77 -11.49
CA ILE A 11 -4.92 -6.13 -11.77
C ILE A 11 -4.75 -4.83 -12.57
N ALA A 12 -5.84 -4.36 -13.19
CA ALA A 12 -5.90 -3.02 -13.79
C ALA A 12 -6.11 -1.97 -12.68
N PRO A 13 -5.10 -1.15 -12.33
CA PRO A 13 -5.17 -0.24 -11.20
C PRO A 13 -6.30 0.80 -11.36
N GLY A 14 -7.14 0.94 -10.34
CA GLY A 14 -8.27 1.87 -10.33
C GLY A 14 -9.49 1.43 -11.12
N ALA A 15 -9.45 0.32 -11.86
CA ALA A 15 -10.58 -0.15 -12.65
C ALA A 15 -11.80 -0.50 -11.80
N ALA A 16 -11.60 -1.09 -10.63
CA ALA A 16 -12.70 -1.43 -9.72
C ALA A 16 -13.47 -0.21 -9.24
N LEU A 17 -12.78 0.89 -8.94
CA LEU A 17 -13.39 2.16 -8.50
C LEU A 17 -14.06 2.94 -9.64
N ASP A 18 -13.54 2.81 -10.88
CA ASP A 18 -14.07 3.49 -12.07
C ASP A 18 -15.22 2.70 -12.74
N ALA A 19 -15.44 1.44 -12.35
CA ALA A 19 -16.42 0.57 -12.97
C ALA A 19 -17.84 1.01 -12.68
N THR A 20 -18.63 1.23 -13.75
CA THR A 20 -20.08 1.36 -13.68
C THR A 20 -20.72 0.09 -14.21
N VAL A 21 -21.46 -0.62 -13.36
CA VAL A 21 -22.06 -1.93 -13.67
C VAL A 21 -23.53 -1.76 -13.96
N THR A 22 -23.98 -2.33 -15.05
CA THR A 22 -25.40 -2.40 -15.44
C THR A 22 -25.77 -3.82 -15.87
N ALA A 23 -26.91 -4.31 -15.44
CA ALA A 23 -27.38 -5.64 -15.78
C ALA A 23 -28.92 -5.63 -15.84
N PRO A 24 -29.52 -5.46 -17.04
CA PRO A 24 -30.97 -5.39 -17.18
C PRO A 24 -31.70 -6.72 -16.87
N THR A 25 -30.92 -7.81 -16.82
CA THR A 25 -31.40 -9.17 -16.50
C THR A 25 -31.04 -9.59 -15.06
N ALA A 26 -30.71 -8.63 -14.20
CA ALA A 26 -30.47 -8.88 -12.78
C ALA A 26 -31.78 -8.82 -12.00
N GLN A 27 -31.88 -9.62 -10.95
CA GLN A 27 -32.96 -9.47 -9.95
C GLN A 27 -32.86 -8.09 -9.27
N ASP A 28 -34.02 -7.48 -8.96
CA ASP A 28 -34.12 -6.12 -8.40
C ASP A 28 -33.30 -5.92 -7.12
N ARG A 29 -33.09 -6.97 -6.35
CA ARG A 29 -32.29 -6.96 -5.12
C ARG A 29 -30.78 -6.94 -5.36
N SER A 30 -30.30 -7.13 -6.60
CA SER A 30 -28.87 -7.15 -6.90
C SER A 30 -28.24 -5.77 -6.68
N ALA A 31 -27.17 -5.73 -5.88
CA ALA A 31 -26.41 -4.52 -5.58
C ALA A 31 -25.19 -4.44 -6.52
N LEU A 32 -25.43 -4.12 -7.79
CA LEU A 32 -24.43 -4.21 -8.88
C LEU A 32 -23.15 -3.41 -8.62
N ALA A 33 -23.23 -2.31 -7.87
CA ALA A 33 -22.07 -1.50 -7.50
C ALA A 33 -21.07 -2.25 -6.59
N GLN A 34 -21.52 -3.31 -5.92
CA GLN A 34 -20.66 -4.15 -5.07
C GLN A 34 -19.85 -5.16 -5.87
N LEU A 35 -20.24 -5.44 -7.12
CA LEU A 35 -19.59 -6.47 -7.94
C LEU A 35 -18.08 -6.27 -8.13
N PRO A 36 -17.56 -5.05 -8.38
CA PRO A 36 -16.11 -4.82 -8.46
C PRO A 36 -15.40 -4.75 -7.10
N SER A 37 -16.12 -4.59 -6.00
CA SER A 37 -15.54 -4.46 -4.64
C SER A 37 -15.47 -5.77 -3.86
N GLY A 38 -16.25 -6.80 -4.30
CA GLY A 38 -16.26 -8.13 -3.70
C GLY A 38 -17.00 -8.20 -2.38
N THR A 39 -18.32 -8.35 -2.43
CA THR A 39 -19.15 -8.62 -1.24
C THR A 39 -19.03 -10.08 -0.83
N VAL A 40 -18.97 -10.36 0.47
CA VAL A 40 -19.20 -11.70 1.01
C VAL A 40 -20.70 -11.83 1.23
N GLU A 41 -21.34 -12.78 0.54
CA GLU A 41 -22.76 -13.00 0.68
C GLU A 41 -23.06 -14.03 1.77
N GLU A 42 -24.14 -13.78 2.49
CA GLU A 42 -24.70 -14.77 3.42
C GLU A 42 -25.34 -15.92 2.61
N PRO A 43 -25.24 -17.17 3.10
CA PRO A 43 -25.96 -18.29 2.50
C PRO A 43 -27.46 -18.01 2.45
N ALA A 44 -28.06 -18.08 1.25
CA ALA A 44 -29.46 -17.71 1.08
C ALA A 44 -30.34 -18.90 0.70
N ALA A 45 -31.49 -19.00 1.35
CA ALA A 45 -32.57 -19.89 0.94
C ALA A 45 -33.24 -19.31 -0.33
N THR A 46 -33.27 -20.08 -1.40
CA THR A 46 -33.87 -19.73 -2.69
C THR A 46 -34.79 -20.86 -3.18
N GLY A 47 -35.57 -20.61 -4.22
CA GLY A 47 -36.36 -21.63 -4.89
C GLY A 47 -35.55 -22.58 -5.80
N GLU A 48 -34.23 -22.45 -5.84
CA GLU A 48 -33.36 -23.32 -6.59
C GLU A 48 -33.31 -24.73 -5.98
N LEU A 49 -33.17 -25.75 -6.83
CA LEU A 49 -33.13 -27.13 -6.40
C LEU A 49 -31.96 -27.39 -5.44
N ASN A 50 -32.24 -27.95 -4.27
CA ASN A 50 -31.27 -28.25 -3.21
C ASN A 50 -30.48 -27.02 -2.68
N GLN A 51 -31.08 -25.84 -2.73
CA GLN A 51 -30.48 -24.58 -2.25
C GLN A 51 -31.23 -23.99 -1.06
N TRP A 52 -31.86 -24.81 -0.26
CA TRP A 52 -32.56 -24.36 0.94
C TRP A 52 -32.43 -25.39 2.05
N GLY A 53 -32.33 -24.91 3.25
CA GLY A 53 -32.25 -25.71 4.46
C GLY A 53 -33.03 -25.07 5.60
N MET A 54 -33.37 -25.84 6.63
CA MET A 54 -34.11 -25.37 7.82
C MET A 54 -33.29 -25.57 9.10
N ASP A 55 -31.98 -25.58 8.97
CA ASP A 55 -31.01 -25.76 10.08
C ASP A 55 -30.51 -24.42 10.67
N GLY A 56 -31.02 -23.28 10.16
CA GLY A 56 -30.59 -21.94 10.57
C GLY A 56 -29.32 -21.45 9.89
N ALA A 57 -28.75 -22.22 8.96
CA ALA A 57 -27.54 -21.82 8.21
C ALA A 57 -27.87 -20.87 7.03
N PHE A 58 -29.13 -20.73 6.67
CA PHE A 58 -29.57 -19.89 5.56
C PHE A 58 -30.46 -18.73 6.04
N VAL A 59 -30.26 -17.56 5.45
CA VAL A 59 -31.19 -16.42 5.53
C VAL A 59 -32.10 -16.40 4.31
N LEU A 60 -33.24 -15.72 4.40
CA LEU A 60 -34.14 -15.57 3.25
C LEU A 60 -33.46 -14.70 2.18
N ALA A 61 -33.56 -15.13 0.93
CA ALA A 61 -32.96 -14.40 -0.19
C ALA A 61 -33.45 -12.95 -0.32
N SER A 62 -34.66 -12.63 0.16
CA SER A 62 -35.21 -11.26 0.20
C SER A 62 -34.54 -10.35 1.26
N GLU A 63 -33.79 -10.92 2.19
CA GLU A 63 -33.13 -10.20 3.29
C GLU A 63 -31.68 -9.83 2.96
N ILE A 64 -31.16 -10.30 1.83
CA ILE A 64 -29.79 -10.02 1.37
C ILE A 64 -29.80 -9.20 0.08
N SER A 65 -28.71 -8.50 -0.16
CA SER A 65 -28.45 -7.74 -1.39
C SER A 65 -27.19 -8.30 -2.08
N PRO A 66 -27.33 -9.34 -2.91
CA PRO A 66 -26.20 -9.95 -3.63
C PRO A 66 -25.59 -8.97 -4.63
N ALA A 67 -24.31 -9.17 -4.99
CA ALA A 67 -23.68 -8.35 -5.99
C ALA A 67 -24.37 -8.52 -7.36
N PHE A 68 -24.54 -9.76 -7.83
CA PHE A 68 -25.34 -10.07 -9.01
C PHE A 68 -26.05 -11.42 -8.87
N TRP A 69 -27.37 -11.42 -9.11
CA TRP A 69 -28.16 -12.62 -9.36
C TRP A 69 -29.00 -12.40 -10.62
N SER A 70 -28.99 -13.37 -11.54
CA SER A 70 -29.82 -13.30 -12.73
C SER A 70 -31.32 -13.41 -12.41
N GLU A 71 -32.15 -12.73 -13.17
CA GLU A 71 -33.61 -12.90 -13.12
C GLU A 71 -34.03 -14.29 -13.65
N ALA A 72 -33.40 -14.71 -14.76
CA ALA A 72 -33.67 -16.01 -15.36
C ALA A 72 -32.90 -17.13 -14.64
N MET A 73 -33.56 -18.29 -14.52
CA MET A 73 -32.98 -19.56 -14.05
C MET A 73 -32.60 -20.42 -15.27
N SER A 74 -31.51 -21.17 -15.15
CA SER A 74 -31.09 -22.12 -16.19
C SER A 74 -32.07 -23.30 -16.33
N GLY A 75 -32.07 -23.95 -17.48
CA GLY A 75 -32.90 -25.11 -17.78
C GLY A 75 -32.38 -26.43 -17.19
N ALA A 76 -33.00 -27.55 -17.60
CA ALA A 76 -32.71 -28.90 -17.12
C ALA A 76 -31.30 -29.39 -17.48
N ASP A 77 -30.64 -28.83 -18.50
CA ASP A 77 -29.25 -29.10 -18.84
C ASP A 77 -28.26 -28.06 -18.32
N GLY A 78 -28.74 -27.11 -17.50
CA GLY A 78 -28.00 -25.99 -16.99
C GLY A 78 -27.85 -24.81 -17.96
N SER A 79 -28.32 -24.90 -19.20
CA SER A 79 -28.21 -23.81 -20.17
C SER A 79 -29.32 -22.77 -19.97
N PHE A 80 -28.99 -21.49 -20.24
CA PHE A 80 -29.99 -20.44 -20.35
C PHE A 80 -30.62 -20.48 -21.77
N ALA A 81 -31.85 -19.99 -21.87
CA ALA A 81 -32.55 -19.95 -23.18
C ALA A 81 -31.80 -18.99 -24.13
N ALA A 82 -31.59 -19.44 -25.36
CA ALA A 82 -30.90 -18.66 -26.37
C ALA A 82 -31.59 -17.30 -26.62
N GLY A 83 -30.83 -16.22 -26.56
CA GLY A 83 -31.32 -14.84 -26.68
C GLY A 83 -31.89 -14.25 -25.40
N SER A 84 -31.87 -15.02 -24.30
CA SER A 84 -32.29 -14.57 -22.94
C SER A 84 -31.19 -14.88 -21.92
N GLU A 85 -29.97 -15.05 -22.36
CA GLU A 85 -28.84 -15.29 -21.47
C GLU A 85 -28.60 -14.07 -20.56
N PRO A 86 -28.36 -14.29 -19.26
CA PRO A 86 -28.04 -13.19 -18.37
C PRO A 86 -26.77 -12.43 -18.83
N GLN A 87 -26.85 -11.10 -18.76
CA GLN A 87 -25.76 -10.23 -19.19
C GLN A 87 -25.44 -9.16 -18.15
N ILE A 88 -24.14 -8.87 -18.04
CA ILE A 88 -23.62 -7.73 -17.30
C ILE A 88 -22.83 -6.86 -18.27
N THR A 89 -23.07 -5.56 -18.24
CA THR A 89 -22.25 -4.56 -18.94
C THR A 89 -21.49 -3.75 -17.91
N ILE A 90 -20.17 -3.67 -18.06
CA ILE A 90 -19.29 -2.85 -17.23
C ILE A 90 -18.65 -1.79 -18.10
N THR A 91 -18.78 -0.52 -17.73
CA THR A 91 -18.21 0.62 -18.44
C THR A 91 -17.26 1.38 -17.55
N PHE A 92 -16.27 2.01 -18.16
CA PHE A 92 -15.23 2.79 -17.46
C PHE A 92 -15.10 4.16 -18.09
N SER A 93 -14.78 5.17 -17.27
CA SER A 93 -14.50 6.53 -17.73
C SER A 93 -13.17 6.62 -18.50
N LYS A 94 -12.23 5.69 -18.21
CA LYS A 94 -10.88 5.61 -18.80
C LYS A 94 -10.70 4.28 -19.54
N GLN A 95 -9.59 4.19 -20.27
CA GLN A 95 -9.17 2.92 -20.89
C GLN A 95 -8.28 2.15 -19.91
N TYR A 96 -8.54 0.85 -19.81
CA TYR A 96 -7.77 -0.08 -18.97
C TYR A 96 -7.18 -1.21 -19.79
N SER A 97 -6.17 -1.85 -19.26
CA SER A 97 -5.57 -3.07 -19.80
C SER A 97 -5.49 -4.11 -18.68
N SER A 98 -5.84 -5.34 -18.97
CA SER A 98 -5.74 -6.43 -18.00
C SER A 98 -5.25 -7.73 -18.64
N VAL A 99 -4.72 -8.62 -17.83
CA VAL A 99 -4.29 -9.97 -18.25
C VAL A 99 -5.46 -10.93 -18.41
N GLY A 100 -6.65 -10.51 -18.00
CA GLY A 100 -7.90 -11.26 -18.04
C GLY A 100 -8.90 -10.74 -17.04
N ILE A 101 -9.95 -11.51 -16.79
CA ILE A 101 -11.00 -11.22 -15.81
C ILE A 101 -11.15 -12.43 -14.90
N SER A 102 -11.07 -12.22 -13.59
CA SER A 102 -11.37 -13.27 -12.61
C SER A 102 -12.78 -13.12 -12.08
N PHE A 103 -13.43 -14.23 -11.86
CA PHE A 103 -14.75 -14.34 -11.26
C PHE A 103 -14.65 -15.10 -9.94
N ARG A 104 -15.37 -14.64 -8.94
CA ARG A 104 -15.85 -15.45 -7.83
C ARG A 104 -17.35 -15.55 -7.97
N PHE A 105 -17.80 -16.75 -8.28
CA PHE A 105 -19.22 -17.09 -8.36
C PHE A 105 -19.79 -17.31 -6.95
N ASP A 106 -20.94 -17.99 -6.85
CA ASP A 106 -21.62 -18.26 -5.60
C ASP A 106 -20.79 -19.14 -4.65
N SER A 107 -19.98 -18.50 -3.81
CA SER A 107 -19.12 -19.18 -2.83
C SER A 107 -19.93 -19.89 -1.74
N ALA A 108 -21.16 -19.40 -1.44
CA ALA A 108 -22.02 -19.95 -0.40
C ALA A 108 -22.57 -21.34 -0.75
N THR A 109 -22.89 -21.59 -2.02
CA THR A 109 -23.49 -22.86 -2.47
C THR A 109 -22.59 -23.69 -3.38
N GLY A 110 -21.43 -23.16 -3.77
CA GLY A 110 -20.53 -23.81 -4.72
C GLY A 110 -21.03 -23.78 -6.18
N GLY A 111 -22.02 -22.94 -6.48
CA GLY A 111 -22.54 -22.75 -7.83
C GLY A 111 -21.65 -21.86 -8.69
N TYR A 112 -21.47 -22.20 -9.96
CA TYR A 112 -20.73 -21.38 -10.94
C TYR A 112 -21.33 -21.48 -12.34
N CYS A 113 -20.99 -20.51 -13.19
CA CYS A 113 -21.35 -20.57 -14.61
C CYS A 113 -20.29 -21.38 -15.36
N SER A 114 -20.67 -22.55 -15.90
CA SER A 114 -19.77 -23.46 -16.59
C SER A 114 -19.52 -23.08 -18.06
N ALA A 115 -20.25 -22.09 -18.60
CA ALA A 115 -19.98 -21.47 -19.89
C ALA A 115 -20.36 -19.99 -19.89
N LEU A 116 -19.43 -19.14 -20.31
CA LEU A 116 -19.65 -17.70 -20.45
C LEU A 116 -18.88 -17.14 -21.63
N ASN A 117 -19.29 -15.96 -22.10
CA ASN A 117 -18.60 -15.17 -23.11
C ASN A 117 -18.25 -13.80 -22.57
N ILE A 118 -17.07 -13.30 -22.91
CA ILE A 118 -16.65 -11.93 -22.60
C ILE A 118 -16.31 -11.20 -23.90
N LYS A 119 -16.86 -10.01 -24.07
CA LYS A 119 -16.53 -9.07 -25.13
C LYS A 119 -15.92 -7.81 -24.55
N TRP A 120 -14.76 -7.42 -25.06
CA TRP A 120 -14.05 -6.20 -24.71
C TRP A 120 -14.20 -5.17 -25.80
N TYR A 121 -14.48 -3.93 -25.43
CA TYR A 121 -14.66 -2.83 -26.38
C TYR A 121 -13.81 -1.62 -26.01
N GLN A 122 -13.40 -0.88 -27.01
CA GLN A 122 -12.90 0.48 -26.91
C GLN A 122 -13.90 1.42 -27.60
N GLY A 123 -14.71 2.13 -26.82
CA GLY A 123 -15.90 2.81 -27.35
C GLY A 123 -16.86 1.82 -27.98
N SER A 124 -17.08 1.92 -29.30
CA SER A 124 -17.89 0.98 -30.08
C SER A 124 -17.09 -0.13 -30.76
N ALA A 125 -15.75 -0.02 -30.77
CA ALA A 125 -14.89 -0.99 -31.47
C ALA A 125 -14.68 -2.24 -30.61
N LEU A 126 -14.99 -3.42 -31.15
CA LEU A 126 -14.72 -4.71 -30.53
C LEU A 126 -13.21 -4.97 -30.54
N LYS A 127 -12.62 -5.17 -29.37
CA LYS A 127 -11.19 -5.48 -29.19
C LYS A 127 -10.93 -6.98 -29.10
N ALA A 128 -11.82 -7.69 -28.42
CA ALA A 128 -11.75 -9.14 -28.25
C ALA A 128 -13.15 -9.71 -27.98
N ASP A 129 -13.36 -10.96 -28.39
CA ASP A 129 -14.55 -11.78 -28.16
C ASP A 129 -14.06 -13.19 -27.83
N GLN A 130 -14.37 -13.70 -26.62
CA GLN A 130 -13.83 -14.99 -26.17
C GLN A 130 -14.83 -15.75 -25.32
N ASP A 131 -15.01 -17.02 -25.62
CA ASP A 131 -15.73 -17.98 -24.78
C ASP A 131 -14.81 -18.61 -23.76
N PHE A 132 -15.35 -18.86 -22.55
CA PHE A 132 -14.66 -19.51 -21.43
C PHE A 132 -15.55 -20.61 -20.84
N THR A 133 -14.89 -21.61 -20.25
CA THR A 133 -15.53 -22.77 -19.62
C THR A 133 -15.07 -22.92 -18.18
N PRO A 134 -15.55 -22.09 -17.25
CA PRO A 134 -15.18 -22.23 -15.83
C PRO A 134 -15.53 -23.63 -15.31
N ASP A 135 -14.67 -24.12 -14.40
CA ASP A 135 -14.78 -25.43 -13.75
C ASP A 135 -14.78 -25.34 -12.22
N ALA A 136 -14.71 -24.13 -11.69
CA ALA A 136 -14.70 -23.85 -10.26
C ALA A 136 -15.42 -22.52 -9.92
N VAL A 137 -15.70 -22.32 -8.62
CA VAL A 137 -16.31 -21.09 -8.08
C VAL A 137 -15.38 -19.88 -8.31
N GLU A 138 -14.08 -20.07 -8.17
CA GLU A 138 -13.09 -19.05 -8.53
C GLU A 138 -12.45 -19.45 -9.87
N TYR A 139 -12.58 -18.57 -10.86
CA TYR A 139 -12.05 -18.86 -12.19
C TYR A 139 -11.45 -17.62 -12.85
N PHE A 140 -10.30 -17.82 -13.47
CA PHE A 140 -9.60 -16.78 -14.22
C PHE A 140 -9.78 -16.96 -15.73
N CYS A 141 -10.53 -16.06 -16.33
CA CYS A 141 -10.69 -15.94 -17.79
C CYS A 141 -9.43 -15.29 -18.38
N GLN A 142 -8.42 -16.09 -18.65
CA GLN A 142 -7.12 -15.62 -19.14
C GLN A 142 -7.22 -15.11 -20.58
N LYS A 143 -7.20 -13.79 -20.75
CA LYS A 143 -7.16 -13.11 -22.06
C LYS A 143 -6.61 -11.70 -21.87
N ARG A 144 -5.36 -11.49 -22.23
CA ARG A 144 -4.79 -10.14 -22.23
C ARG A 144 -5.47 -9.27 -23.27
N VAL A 145 -6.04 -8.17 -22.82
CA VAL A 145 -6.66 -7.15 -23.68
C VAL A 145 -6.18 -5.77 -23.23
N GLU A 146 -5.78 -4.96 -24.20
CA GLU A 146 -5.25 -3.63 -23.96
C GLU A 146 -6.23 -2.55 -24.41
N SER A 147 -6.27 -1.43 -23.65
CA SER A 147 -7.00 -0.20 -23.98
C SER A 147 -8.50 -0.43 -24.22
N TYR A 148 -9.16 -1.16 -23.33
CA TYR A 148 -10.61 -1.31 -23.32
C TYR A 148 -11.26 -0.37 -22.31
N ASN A 149 -12.51 0.05 -22.56
CA ASN A 149 -13.32 0.83 -21.63
C ASN A 149 -14.75 0.32 -21.46
N LYS A 150 -15.03 -0.85 -22.02
CA LYS A 150 -16.33 -1.52 -21.83
C LYS A 150 -16.17 -3.03 -21.94
N LEU A 151 -16.87 -3.75 -21.07
CA LEU A 151 -17.00 -5.21 -21.06
C LEU A 151 -18.48 -5.58 -21.20
N ILE A 152 -18.75 -6.66 -21.92
CA ILE A 152 -20.05 -7.35 -21.91
C ILE A 152 -19.79 -8.79 -21.52
N LEU A 153 -20.36 -9.21 -20.39
CA LEU A 153 -20.29 -10.56 -19.85
C LEU A 153 -21.62 -11.25 -20.14
N THR A 154 -21.62 -12.38 -20.81
CA THR A 154 -22.81 -13.16 -21.13
C THR A 154 -22.68 -14.55 -20.55
N PHE A 155 -23.61 -14.96 -19.68
CA PHE A 155 -23.58 -16.25 -18.99
C PHE A 155 -24.47 -17.24 -19.75
N LYS A 156 -23.85 -18.32 -20.28
CA LYS A 156 -24.54 -19.27 -21.18
C LYS A 156 -25.04 -20.50 -20.46
N LYS A 157 -24.32 -20.94 -19.39
CA LYS A 157 -24.60 -22.21 -18.72
C LYS A 157 -24.14 -22.18 -17.26
N THR A 158 -24.91 -22.79 -16.36
CA THR A 158 -24.52 -23.07 -14.98
C THR A 158 -24.01 -24.51 -14.84
N ASN A 159 -23.22 -24.79 -13.80
CA ASN A 159 -22.66 -26.13 -13.53
C ASN A 159 -23.72 -27.17 -13.13
N LEU A 160 -24.86 -26.72 -12.64
CA LEU A 160 -25.99 -27.55 -12.25
C LEU A 160 -27.27 -27.01 -12.89
N PRO A 161 -28.29 -27.88 -13.16
CA PRO A 161 -29.58 -27.44 -13.70
C PRO A 161 -30.34 -26.60 -12.69
N TYR A 162 -31.25 -25.77 -13.19
CA TYR A 162 -32.17 -24.95 -12.43
C TYR A 162 -31.46 -24.03 -11.41
N ARG A 163 -30.41 -23.30 -11.90
CA ARG A 163 -29.65 -22.33 -11.12
C ARG A 163 -29.76 -20.93 -11.71
N TYR A 164 -29.72 -19.94 -10.83
CA TYR A 164 -29.45 -18.57 -11.25
C TYR A 164 -27.94 -18.40 -11.55
N ALA A 165 -27.61 -17.51 -12.47
CA ALA A 165 -26.23 -17.01 -12.54
C ALA A 165 -26.00 -16.08 -11.34
N LYS A 166 -25.08 -16.45 -10.46
CA LYS A 166 -24.72 -15.71 -9.25
C LYS A 166 -23.23 -15.37 -9.29
N ILE A 167 -22.91 -14.12 -9.04
CA ILE A 167 -21.52 -13.65 -9.05
C ILE A 167 -21.33 -12.76 -7.84
N ASP A 168 -20.39 -13.17 -6.98
CA ASP A 168 -20.02 -12.45 -5.77
C ASP A 168 -19.04 -11.32 -6.11
N HIS A 169 -18.09 -11.57 -7.02
CA HIS A 169 -17.00 -10.64 -7.30
C HIS A 169 -16.45 -10.79 -8.73
N VAL A 170 -16.10 -9.65 -9.34
CA VAL A 170 -15.36 -9.57 -10.60
C VAL A 170 -14.06 -8.78 -10.38
N ILE A 171 -12.92 -9.36 -10.74
CA ILE A 171 -11.61 -8.73 -10.66
C ILE A 171 -11.10 -8.47 -12.06
N PHE A 172 -10.67 -7.23 -12.36
CA PHE A 172 -10.09 -6.87 -13.64
C PHE A 172 -8.60 -7.24 -13.69
N GLY A 173 -8.33 -8.53 -13.76
CA GLY A 173 -7.02 -9.17 -13.66
C GLY A 173 -7.06 -10.46 -12.87
N VAL A 174 -5.98 -10.77 -12.14
CA VAL A 174 -5.87 -11.97 -11.30
C VAL A 174 -5.08 -11.68 -10.02
N HIS A 175 -5.47 -12.33 -8.94
CA HIS A 175 -4.67 -12.43 -7.72
C HIS A 175 -3.89 -13.74 -7.71
N ARG A 176 -2.58 -13.67 -7.49
CA ARG A 176 -1.69 -14.84 -7.38
C ARG A 176 -1.13 -14.93 -5.97
N SER A 177 -1.40 -16.04 -5.30
CA SER A 177 -0.93 -16.28 -3.92
C SER A 177 0.27 -17.21 -3.95
N PHE A 178 1.35 -16.84 -3.26
CA PHE A 178 2.57 -17.62 -3.13
C PHE A 178 2.81 -17.97 -1.67
N GLY A 179 2.89 -19.26 -1.38
CA GLY A 179 3.17 -19.76 -0.05
C GLY A 179 4.67 -19.95 0.21
N MET A 180 5.03 -20.23 1.46
CA MET A 180 6.43 -20.42 1.87
C MET A 180 7.14 -21.60 1.19
N SER A 181 6.39 -22.56 0.60
CA SER A 181 6.95 -23.65 -0.20
C SER A 181 7.50 -23.18 -1.55
N GLU A 182 7.02 -22.04 -2.05
CA GLU A 182 7.43 -21.44 -3.33
C GLU A 182 8.43 -20.30 -3.14
N LEU A 183 8.75 -19.94 -1.91
CA LEU A 183 9.62 -18.82 -1.59
C LEU A 183 10.96 -19.31 -1.03
N ARG A 184 12.06 -19.10 -1.76
CA ARG A 184 13.42 -19.41 -1.26
C ARG A 184 13.88 -18.42 -0.20
N LYS A 185 13.55 -17.13 -0.37
CA LYS A 185 13.88 -16.04 0.54
C LYS A 185 12.75 -15.03 0.50
N ALA A 186 12.37 -14.52 1.65
CA ALA A 186 11.48 -13.38 1.74
C ALA A 186 11.86 -12.55 2.97
N SER A 187 12.12 -11.26 2.77
CA SER A 187 12.49 -10.34 3.84
C SER A 187 12.02 -8.93 3.51
N ALA A 188 11.64 -8.17 4.53
CA ALA A 188 11.29 -6.78 4.40
C ALA A 188 12.16 -5.91 5.29
N VAL A 189 12.42 -4.68 4.87
CA VAL A 189 13.07 -3.66 5.66
C VAL A 189 12.15 -2.45 5.69
N ASN A 190 11.57 -2.21 6.87
CA ASN A 190 10.76 -1.03 7.13
C ASN A 190 11.60 -0.04 7.95
N GLU A 191 11.63 1.21 7.52
CA GLU A 191 12.51 2.23 8.11
C GLU A 191 11.85 3.60 8.06
N ILE A 192 12.01 4.38 9.14
CA ILE A 192 11.65 5.79 9.20
C ILE A 192 12.84 6.62 9.69
N ASP A 193 12.83 7.91 9.41
CA ASP A 193 13.73 8.90 10.01
C ASP A 193 12.90 9.87 10.86
N LEU A 194 12.98 9.72 12.18
CA LEU A 194 12.23 10.56 13.11
C LEU A 194 12.65 12.04 13.07
N SER A 195 13.79 12.36 12.47
CA SER A 195 14.22 13.73 12.24
C SER A 195 13.63 14.34 10.96
N SER A 196 13.07 13.50 10.10
CA SER A 196 12.60 13.85 8.74
C SER A 196 13.66 14.52 7.85
N THR A 197 14.95 14.35 8.18
CA THR A 197 16.04 14.80 7.32
C THR A 197 16.14 13.95 6.05
N LYS A 198 15.58 12.74 6.13
CA LYS A 198 15.38 11.81 5.01
C LYS A 198 13.96 11.28 5.06
N LEU A 199 13.53 10.72 3.97
CA LEU A 199 12.29 9.96 3.89
C LEU A 199 12.61 8.59 3.29
N PRO A 200 13.04 7.59 4.12
CA PRO A 200 13.28 6.25 3.64
C PRO A 200 11.98 5.59 3.20
N GLY A 201 12.01 4.79 2.15
CA GLY A 201 10.91 3.91 1.77
C GLY A 201 11.19 2.50 2.24
N SER A 202 10.16 1.79 2.66
CA SER A 202 10.25 0.38 3.02
C SER A 202 10.47 -0.50 1.78
N LYS A 203 11.12 -1.64 1.96
CA LYS A 203 11.48 -2.56 0.87
C LYS A 203 11.07 -3.98 1.22
N LEU A 204 10.65 -4.73 0.21
CA LEU A 204 10.44 -6.17 0.29
C LEU A 204 11.28 -6.84 -0.79
N SER A 205 12.12 -7.80 -0.40
CA SER A 205 12.91 -8.64 -1.30
C SER A 205 12.46 -10.09 -1.16
N TRP A 206 12.11 -10.74 -2.24
CA TRP A 206 11.70 -12.14 -2.23
C TRP A 206 12.13 -12.85 -3.50
N THR A 207 12.29 -14.17 -3.41
CA THR A 207 12.64 -15.01 -4.55
C THR A 207 11.58 -16.09 -4.68
N LEU A 208 10.80 -16.02 -5.76
CA LEU A 208 9.88 -17.07 -6.15
C LEU A 208 10.67 -18.23 -6.75
N ASP A 209 10.34 -19.44 -6.33
CA ASP A 209 10.80 -20.71 -6.90
C ASP A 209 9.59 -21.61 -7.06
N SER A 210 8.89 -21.42 -8.17
CA SER A 210 7.68 -22.18 -8.49
C SER A 210 7.98 -23.66 -8.71
N GLN A 211 7.03 -24.52 -8.36
CA GLN A 211 7.13 -25.95 -8.69
C GLN A 211 6.95 -26.20 -10.19
N ASP A 212 6.15 -25.34 -10.83
CA ASP A 212 5.86 -25.39 -12.27
C ASP A 212 6.49 -24.22 -13.01
N ASP A 213 6.60 -24.33 -14.32
CA ASP A 213 7.06 -23.22 -15.16
C ASP A 213 6.06 -22.06 -15.10
N ILE A 214 6.60 -20.85 -14.97
CA ILE A 214 5.79 -19.63 -14.88
C ILE A 214 5.52 -19.08 -16.27
N GLU A 215 4.26 -19.07 -16.67
CA GLU A 215 3.79 -18.59 -17.98
C GLU A 215 3.44 -17.10 -18.00
N PHE A 216 3.45 -16.44 -16.84
CA PHE A 216 3.16 -15.01 -16.74
C PHE A 216 4.43 -14.19 -16.45
N MET A 217 4.38 -12.88 -16.71
CA MET A 217 5.41 -11.92 -16.33
C MET A 217 4.87 -11.02 -15.22
N PHE A 218 5.69 -10.73 -14.23
CA PHE A 218 5.37 -9.71 -13.23
C PHE A 218 5.30 -8.34 -13.89
N GLN A 219 4.37 -7.51 -13.44
CA GLN A 219 4.24 -6.13 -13.89
C GLN A 219 4.82 -5.19 -12.84
N LEU A 220 5.57 -4.17 -13.27
CA LEU A 220 6.12 -3.17 -12.38
C LEU A 220 5.00 -2.34 -11.73
N LYS A 221 5.23 -1.91 -10.49
CA LYS A 221 4.32 -1.11 -9.67
C LYS A 221 2.98 -1.78 -9.34
N GLN A 222 2.84 -3.08 -9.60
CA GLN A 222 1.70 -3.85 -9.10
C GLN A 222 1.88 -4.19 -7.62
N PRO A 223 0.78 -4.18 -6.83
CA PRO A 223 0.85 -4.41 -5.40
C PRO A 223 1.09 -5.88 -5.05
N VAL A 224 1.88 -6.08 -4.00
CA VAL A 224 2.12 -7.35 -3.33
C VAL A 224 1.77 -7.17 -1.86
N GLU A 225 0.77 -7.90 -1.39
CA GLU A 225 0.44 -7.96 0.04
C GLU A 225 1.19 -9.10 0.71
N VAL A 226 1.81 -8.82 1.83
CA VAL A 226 2.40 -9.83 2.71
C VAL A 226 1.44 -10.08 3.86
N ARG A 227 1.00 -11.31 4.04
CA ARG A 227 0.09 -11.72 5.11
C ARG A 227 0.70 -12.84 5.95
N ASN A 228 0.39 -12.82 7.24
CA ASN A 228 0.69 -13.92 8.15
C ASN A 228 -0.59 -14.29 8.90
N ASN A 229 -1.16 -15.48 8.60
CA ASN A 229 -2.48 -15.91 9.08
C ASN A 229 -3.53 -14.82 8.90
N ASP A 230 -3.83 -14.37 7.75
CA ASP A 230 -4.81 -13.32 7.43
C ASP A 230 -4.47 -11.91 7.96
N THR A 231 -3.51 -11.77 8.90
CA THR A 231 -3.03 -10.47 9.35
C THR A 231 -2.11 -9.86 8.29
N LEU A 232 -2.43 -8.64 7.86
CA LEU A 232 -1.60 -7.87 6.94
C LEU A 232 -0.28 -7.48 7.63
N VAL A 233 0.85 -7.85 7.02
CA VAL A 233 2.20 -7.50 7.48
C VAL A 233 2.76 -6.33 6.66
N GLY A 234 2.41 -6.23 5.38
CA GLY A 234 2.83 -5.13 4.55
C GLY A 234 2.24 -5.14 3.15
N VAL A 235 2.13 -3.95 2.56
CA VAL A 235 1.78 -3.72 1.15
C VAL A 235 2.98 -3.10 0.46
N TYR A 236 3.43 -3.73 -0.61
CA TYR A 236 4.57 -3.29 -1.40
C TYR A 236 4.22 -3.31 -2.87
N TYR A 237 5.01 -2.64 -3.69
CA TYR A 237 4.82 -2.53 -5.14
C TYR A 237 6.06 -3.05 -5.84
N ILE A 238 5.91 -3.88 -6.86
CA ILE A 238 7.04 -4.45 -7.61
C ILE A 238 7.84 -3.31 -8.24
N ASP A 239 9.10 -3.21 -7.84
CA ASP A 239 10.05 -2.22 -8.36
C ASP A 239 10.91 -2.79 -9.49
N SER A 240 11.42 -4.00 -9.27
CA SER A 240 12.16 -4.74 -10.29
C SER A 240 12.04 -6.24 -10.09
N TYR A 241 12.26 -6.99 -11.16
CA TYR A 241 12.38 -8.43 -11.09
C TYR A 241 13.39 -8.93 -12.11
N LYS A 242 13.91 -10.13 -11.86
CA LYS A 242 14.87 -10.81 -12.73
C LYS A 242 14.40 -12.23 -12.99
N ARG A 243 14.38 -12.66 -14.22
CA ARG A 243 14.12 -14.07 -14.54
C ARG A 243 15.47 -14.80 -14.61
N THR A 244 15.73 -15.71 -13.70
CA THR A 244 16.97 -16.51 -13.68
C THR A 244 16.78 -17.90 -14.27
N SER A 245 15.54 -18.38 -14.30
CA SER A 245 15.12 -19.61 -15.02
C SER A 245 13.62 -19.54 -15.30
N SER A 246 13.04 -20.58 -15.91
CA SER A 246 11.59 -20.67 -16.12
C SER A 246 10.77 -20.64 -14.83
N ARG A 247 11.40 -20.95 -13.69
CA ARG A 247 10.75 -21.10 -12.38
C ARG A 247 11.21 -20.11 -11.32
N VAL A 248 12.39 -19.45 -11.51
CA VAL A 248 13.03 -18.68 -10.44
C VAL A 248 13.07 -17.20 -10.78
N TYR A 249 12.44 -16.41 -9.90
CA TYR A 249 12.35 -14.95 -10.03
C TYR A 249 12.76 -14.27 -8.72
N PRO A 250 13.95 -13.68 -8.61
CA PRO A 250 14.24 -12.65 -7.62
C PRO A 250 13.43 -11.38 -7.92
N ILE A 251 12.75 -10.87 -6.91
CA ILE A 251 11.84 -9.72 -7.03
C ILE A 251 12.14 -8.74 -5.90
N GLU A 252 12.28 -7.47 -6.27
CA GLU A 252 12.44 -6.35 -5.35
C GLU A 252 11.19 -5.47 -5.41
N CYS A 253 10.69 -5.08 -4.26
CA CYS A 253 9.51 -4.24 -4.12
C CYS A 253 9.83 -3.05 -3.20
N CYS A 254 9.13 -1.95 -3.40
CA CYS A 254 9.12 -0.79 -2.52
C CYS A 254 7.70 -0.51 -2.03
N ASP A 255 7.57 0.26 -0.94
CA ASP A 255 6.27 0.75 -0.46
C ASP A 255 5.76 1.95 -1.30
N ALA A 256 4.63 2.54 -0.91
CA ALA A 256 4.08 3.72 -1.58
C ALA A 256 5.07 4.90 -1.59
N ILE A 257 5.85 5.09 -0.51
CA ILE A 257 6.89 6.13 -0.42
C ILE A 257 7.98 5.90 -1.47
N GLY A 258 8.35 4.63 -1.70
CA GLY A 258 9.28 4.23 -2.76
C GLY A 258 8.71 4.54 -4.15
N VAL A 259 7.43 4.27 -4.39
CA VAL A 259 6.76 4.60 -5.67
C VAL A 259 6.76 6.12 -5.92
N LEU A 260 6.50 6.93 -4.89
CA LEU A 260 6.53 8.40 -4.98
C LEU A 260 7.91 8.96 -5.35
N ASN A 261 8.99 8.18 -5.18
CA ASN A 261 10.32 8.57 -5.63
C ASN A 261 10.42 8.63 -7.17
N ASP A 262 9.70 7.78 -7.86
CA ASP A 262 9.69 7.70 -9.33
C ASP A 262 8.66 8.65 -9.95
N MET A 263 7.85 9.31 -9.13
CA MET A 263 6.83 10.26 -9.58
C MET A 263 7.39 11.68 -9.61
N PRO A 264 7.42 12.34 -10.79
CA PRO A 264 7.96 13.68 -10.90
C PRO A 264 7.08 14.72 -10.21
N PHE A 265 7.72 15.75 -9.69
CA PHE A 265 7.13 16.97 -9.15
C PHE A 265 7.73 18.19 -9.82
N ALA A 266 6.91 19.05 -10.39
CA ALA A 266 7.37 20.22 -11.17
C ALA A 266 7.92 21.37 -10.32
N GLY A 267 7.78 21.28 -9.00
CA GLY A 267 8.07 22.37 -8.08
C GLY A 267 6.81 23.20 -7.78
N GLY A 268 6.89 24.02 -6.73
CA GLY A 268 5.78 24.86 -6.34
C GLY A 268 6.20 26.02 -5.44
N VAL A 269 5.46 27.12 -5.50
CA VAL A 269 5.60 28.29 -4.62
C VAL A 269 4.35 28.35 -3.74
N TYR A 270 4.54 28.41 -2.44
CA TYR A 270 3.46 28.35 -1.48
C TYR A 270 3.45 29.59 -0.60
N SER A 271 2.26 30.08 -0.30
CA SER A 271 2.02 31.20 0.60
C SER A 271 0.78 30.90 1.45
N GLY A 272 0.98 30.26 2.60
CA GLY A 272 -0.09 29.91 3.52
C GLY A 272 -0.94 28.70 3.10
N LYS A 273 -0.39 27.76 2.30
CA LYS A 273 -1.10 26.51 1.96
C LYS A 273 -1.09 25.54 3.15
N SER A 274 -2.24 24.91 3.42
CA SER A 274 -2.36 23.83 4.43
C SER A 274 -1.36 22.71 4.15
N ALA A 275 -0.60 22.30 5.16
CA ALA A 275 0.33 21.18 5.08
C ALA A 275 -0.40 19.84 4.84
N LYS A 276 -1.57 19.64 5.49
CA LYS A 276 -2.42 18.46 5.26
C LYS A 276 -2.90 18.37 3.81
N ALA A 277 -3.35 19.50 3.23
CA ALA A 277 -3.77 19.53 1.85
C ALA A 277 -2.59 19.31 0.88
N LEU A 278 -1.43 19.87 1.19
CA LEU A 278 -0.25 19.75 0.33
C LEU A 278 0.30 18.31 0.31
N ILE A 279 0.38 17.64 1.48
CA ILE A 279 0.85 16.25 1.51
C ILE A 279 -0.12 15.31 0.79
N ALA A 280 -1.44 15.52 0.91
CA ALA A 280 -2.44 14.73 0.19
C ALA A 280 -2.32 14.90 -1.33
N GLU A 281 -2.05 16.11 -1.81
CA GLU A 281 -1.80 16.40 -3.23
C GLU A 281 -0.50 15.71 -3.73
N LEU A 282 0.58 15.79 -2.95
CA LEU A 282 1.87 15.20 -3.30
C LEU A 282 1.84 13.66 -3.25
N ALA A 283 1.08 13.08 -2.34
CA ALA A 283 0.97 11.64 -2.16
C ALA A 283 0.08 10.95 -3.20
N ALA A 284 -0.82 11.68 -3.88
CA ALA A 284 -1.73 11.07 -4.85
C ALA A 284 -0.99 10.19 -5.87
N PRO A 285 -1.48 8.97 -6.20
CA PRO A 285 -2.83 8.45 -5.96
C PRO A 285 -3.02 7.75 -4.60
N PHE A 286 -2.02 7.75 -3.72
CA PHE A 286 -2.15 7.13 -2.41
C PHE A 286 -2.93 8.03 -1.46
N GLU A 287 -3.74 7.41 -0.62
CA GLU A 287 -4.45 8.09 0.46
C GLU A 287 -3.50 8.47 1.60
N VAL A 288 -3.86 9.51 2.34
CA VAL A 288 -3.09 9.98 3.50
C VAL A 288 -4.00 10.02 4.71
N GLU A 289 -3.66 9.22 5.72
CA GLU A 289 -4.28 9.25 7.03
C GLU A 289 -3.47 10.15 7.97
N PHE A 290 -4.16 10.86 8.84
CA PHE A 290 -3.54 11.73 9.86
C PHE A 290 -3.97 11.26 11.24
N ASP A 291 -2.99 11.02 12.12
CA ASP A 291 -3.29 10.76 13.51
C ASP A 291 -4.01 11.95 14.15
N ALA A 292 -4.75 11.70 15.23
CA ALA A 292 -5.59 12.70 15.88
C ALA A 292 -4.80 13.89 16.45
N ASP A 293 -3.54 13.69 16.81
CA ASP A 293 -2.62 14.70 17.34
C ASP A 293 -1.92 15.53 16.25
N VAL A 294 -2.06 15.15 14.99
CA VAL A 294 -1.48 15.91 13.87
C VAL A 294 -2.25 17.19 13.63
N THR A 295 -1.65 18.32 14.01
CA THR A 295 -2.20 19.66 13.78
C THR A 295 -1.75 20.19 12.43
N ASP A 296 -2.62 20.94 11.74
CA ASP A 296 -2.27 21.55 10.46
C ASP A 296 -1.32 22.74 10.62
N MET A 297 -0.57 23.03 9.58
CA MET A 297 0.37 24.14 9.51
C MET A 297 0.25 24.87 8.16
N ASN A 298 0.38 26.19 8.18
CA ASN A 298 0.47 26.97 6.97
C ASN A 298 1.90 26.95 6.41
N VAL A 299 2.06 26.42 5.20
CA VAL A 299 3.33 26.29 4.48
C VAL A 299 3.59 27.53 3.66
N THR A 300 4.78 28.13 3.82
CA THR A 300 5.26 29.26 3.01
C THR A 300 6.69 28.95 2.57
N GLY A 301 6.99 29.15 1.28
CA GLY A 301 8.31 28.92 0.71
C GLY A 301 8.24 28.28 -0.67
N ILE A 302 9.35 27.74 -1.10
CA ILE A 302 9.51 27.12 -2.42
C ILE A 302 9.88 25.65 -2.27
N LEU A 303 9.15 24.77 -2.94
CA LEU A 303 9.60 23.41 -3.23
C LEU A 303 10.18 23.36 -4.64
N LYS A 304 11.41 22.90 -4.78
CA LYS A 304 12.07 22.73 -6.08
C LYS A 304 11.52 21.54 -6.84
N ALA A 305 11.66 21.56 -8.16
CA ALA A 305 11.36 20.39 -8.99
C ALA A 305 12.21 19.19 -8.59
N GLY A 306 11.63 18.00 -8.66
CA GLY A 306 12.27 16.75 -8.25
C GLY A 306 11.30 15.57 -8.20
N SER A 307 11.42 14.72 -7.20
CA SER A 307 10.45 13.65 -6.94
C SER A 307 9.41 14.10 -5.90
N ARG A 308 8.20 13.52 -5.96
CA ARG A 308 7.17 13.75 -4.95
C ARG A 308 7.62 13.35 -3.55
N ARG A 309 8.39 12.25 -3.43
CA ARG A 309 9.00 11.84 -2.17
C ARG A 309 9.91 12.92 -1.58
N ALA A 310 10.74 13.56 -2.41
CA ALA A 310 11.60 14.64 -1.94
C ALA A 310 10.80 15.87 -1.49
N ALA A 311 9.72 16.21 -2.19
CA ALA A 311 8.82 17.29 -1.80
C ALA A 311 8.11 17.01 -0.47
N ILE A 312 7.61 15.79 -0.26
CA ILE A 312 7.02 15.34 1.00
C ILE A 312 8.05 15.39 2.14
N GLN A 313 9.28 14.94 1.89
CA GLN A 313 10.37 15.00 2.89
C GLN A 313 10.62 16.43 3.35
N GLN A 314 10.71 17.39 2.43
CA GLN A 314 10.90 18.81 2.75
C GLN A 314 9.75 19.37 3.61
N LEU A 315 8.52 18.98 3.27
CA LEU A 315 7.34 19.37 4.04
C LEU A 315 7.37 18.82 5.47
N LEU A 316 7.58 17.52 5.62
CA LEU A 316 7.63 16.85 6.93
C LEU A 316 8.77 17.38 7.80
N PHE A 317 9.92 17.69 7.18
CA PHE A 317 11.07 18.27 7.87
C PHE A 317 10.73 19.58 8.59
N VAL A 318 9.96 20.43 7.95
CA VAL A 318 9.54 21.73 8.53
C VAL A 318 8.34 21.55 9.48
N TRP A 319 7.39 20.70 9.11
CA TRP A 319 6.16 20.45 9.86
C TRP A 319 6.40 19.70 11.17
N GLY A 320 7.35 18.76 11.18
CA GLY A 320 7.79 18.06 12.39
C GLY A 320 7.12 16.74 12.68
N TYR A 321 6.38 16.21 11.71
CA TYR A 321 5.76 14.89 11.78
C TYR A 321 6.54 13.85 10.97
N CYS A 322 6.27 12.59 11.25
CA CYS A 322 6.78 11.45 10.51
C CYS A 322 5.73 10.93 9.54
N VAL A 323 6.16 10.22 8.51
CA VAL A 323 5.28 9.47 7.64
C VAL A 323 5.80 8.05 7.45
N SER A 324 4.90 7.10 7.44
CA SER A 324 5.16 5.69 7.15
C SER A 324 3.94 5.10 6.45
N THR A 325 4.11 4.04 5.70
CA THR A 325 2.99 3.22 5.21
C THR A 325 2.48 2.27 6.29
N ASP A 326 3.28 2.04 7.33
CA ASP A 326 2.94 1.16 8.45
C ASP A 326 2.40 -0.21 8.03
N GLY A 327 2.96 -0.74 6.93
CA GLY A 327 2.51 -1.97 6.31
C GLY A 327 1.19 -1.88 5.55
N ARG A 328 0.67 -0.67 5.29
CA ARG A 328 -0.58 -0.42 4.55
C ARG A 328 -0.30 0.13 3.15
N ALA A 329 -1.35 0.30 2.37
CA ALA A 329 -1.28 0.98 1.07
C ALA A 329 -1.25 2.51 1.23
N GLU A 330 -1.86 3.03 2.29
CA GLU A 330 -1.99 4.44 2.64
C GLU A 330 -0.72 4.96 3.32
N LEU A 331 -0.50 6.27 3.25
CA LEU A 331 0.50 6.96 4.03
C LEU A 331 -0.11 7.45 5.34
N ARG A 332 0.45 7.05 6.47
CA ARG A 332 0.07 7.57 7.79
C ARG A 332 1.04 8.64 8.23
N VAL A 333 0.53 9.84 8.55
CA VAL A 333 1.27 10.96 9.15
C VAL A 333 1.01 10.96 10.64
N PHE A 334 2.07 10.94 11.44
CA PHE A 334 1.98 10.74 12.90
C PHE A 334 3.12 11.40 13.67
N SER A 335 2.95 11.53 14.98
CA SER A 335 4.03 11.84 15.92
C SER A 335 4.68 10.56 16.45
N PRO A 336 5.99 10.55 16.74
CA PRO A 336 6.61 9.43 17.43
C PRO A 336 5.92 9.11 18.74
N GLY A 337 5.66 7.83 19.01
CA GLY A 337 5.00 7.37 20.22
C GLY A 337 5.72 7.79 21.49
N THR A 338 4.96 8.11 22.52
CA THR A 338 5.44 8.48 23.86
C THR A 338 5.27 7.35 24.87
N ASP A 339 4.25 6.53 24.69
CA ASP A 339 3.90 5.42 25.57
C ASP A 339 4.83 4.24 25.36
N GLU A 340 5.45 3.75 26.43
CA GLU A 340 6.44 2.70 26.36
C GLU A 340 5.80 1.31 26.32
N VAL A 341 6.10 0.57 25.29
CA VAL A 341 5.76 -0.85 25.14
C VAL A 341 6.98 -1.71 25.48
N THR A 342 6.90 -2.46 26.56
CA THR A 342 7.98 -3.37 26.96
C THR A 342 7.93 -4.67 26.16
N VAL A 343 8.99 -4.96 25.42
CA VAL A 343 9.14 -6.26 24.71
C VAL A 343 9.61 -7.32 25.74
N PRO A 344 8.81 -8.36 26.02
CA PRO A 344 9.16 -9.37 27.00
C PRO A 344 10.31 -10.27 26.50
N LEU A 345 11.07 -10.85 27.45
CA LEU A 345 12.24 -11.68 27.12
C LEU A 345 11.89 -12.92 26.30
N GLU A 346 10.70 -13.50 26.53
CA GLU A 346 10.21 -14.70 25.85
C GLU A 346 10.03 -14.49 24.33
N ARG A 347 9.90 -13.24 23.90
CA ARG A 347 9.80 -12.87 22.49
C ARG A 347 11.14 -12.47 21.88
N THR A 348 12.22 -12.45 22.66
CA THR A 348 13.53 -11.97 22.22
C THR A 348 14.50 -13.13 22.02
N PHE A 349 15.46 -12.91 21.13
CA PHE A 349 16.56 -13.84 20.87
C PHE A 349 17.86 -13.28 21.46
N LEU A 350 18.81 -14.16 21.72
CA LEU A 350 20.16 -13.76 22.12
C LEU A 350 20.84 -12.91 21.05
N GLY A 351 21.76 -12.02 21.44
CA GLY A 351 22.53 -11.20 20.52
C GLY A 351 22.04 -9.74 20.41
N ALA A 352 21.31 -9.24 21.40
CA ALA A 352 21.03 -7.82 21.51
C ALA A 352 22.34 -7.01 21.59
N SER A 353 22.32 -5.80 21.05
CA SER A 353 23.48 -4.89 21.06
C SER A 353 23.05 -3.44 21.26
N VAL A 354 23.92 -2.66 21.89
CA VAL A 354 23.74 -1.22 22.04
C VAL A 354 24.99 -0.53 21.50
N SER A 355 24.80 0.53 20.74
CA SER A 355 25.87 1.40 20.27
C SER A 355 25.53 2.85 20.60
N THR A 356 26.57 3.64 20.96
CA THR A 356 26.40 5.05 21.31
C THR A 356 27.05 5.93 20.25
N ALA A 357 26.30 6.85 19.68
CA ALA A 357 26.79 7.81 18.71
C ALA A 357 27.61 8.93 19.36
N ALA A 358 28.51 9.55 18.59
CA ALA A 358 29.26 10.72 19.04
C ALA A 358 28.31 11.92 19.32
N ILE A 359 28.68 12.73 20.30
CA ILE A 359 27.91 13.93 20.67
C ILE A 359 27.81 14.90 19.48
N VAL A 360 26.60 15.38 19.20
CA VAL A 360 26.39 16.52 18.30
C VAL A 360 26.54 17.80 19.11
N THR A 361 27.49 18.64 18.70
CA THR A 361 27.87 19.86 19.42
C THR A 361 27.02 21.06 19.02
N GLU A 362 26.56 21.08 17.78
CA GLU A 362 25.73 22.16 17.25
C GLU A 362 24.83 21.65 16.10
N VAL A 363 23.61 22.16 16.02
CA VAL A 363 22.72 21.99 14.88
C VAL A 363 22.47 23.36 14.26
N GLN A 364 22.65 23.48 12.96
CA GLN A 364 22.44 24.68 12.17
C GLN A 364 21.36 24.42 11.11
N VAL A 365 20.34 25.26 11.05
CA VAL A 365 19.31 25.24 10.00
C VAL A 365 19.34 26.57 9.25
N THR A 366 19.46 26.52 7.94
CA THR A 366 19.39 27.69 7.10
C THR A 366 17.92 27.96 6.78
N ALA A 367 17.46 29.14 7.17
CA ALA A 367 16.17 29.67 6.75
C ALA A 367 16.28 30.35 5.41
N HIS A 368 15.21 30.27 4.63
CA HIS A 368 15.10 30.84 3.29
C HIS A 368 13.95 31.84 3.22
N THR A 369 14.19 32.96 2.54
CA THR A 369 13.17 33.96 2.18
C THR A 369 13.27 34.26 0.69
N PHE A 370 12.17 34.06 -0.02
CA PHE A 370 12.15 34.19 -1.47
C PHE A 370 11.41 35.43 -1.90
N ALA A 371 11.99 36.18 -2.87
CA ALA A 371 11.39 37.29 -3.53
C ALA A 371 11.59 37.19 -5.05
N VAL A 372 10.58 37.57 -5.84
CA VAL A 372 10.70 37.57 -7.31
C VAL A 372 11.82 38.51 -7.73
N ALA A 373 12.74 38.03 -8.56
CA ALA A 373 13.88 38.83 -9.05
C ALA A 373 14.34 38.32 -10.43
N GLU A 374 14.59 39.18 -11.37
CA GLU A 374 15.05 38.82 -12.73
C GLU A 374 16.32 37.96 -12.72
N ASN A 375 17.26 38.26 -11.81
CA ASN A 375 18.51 37.54 -11.63
C ASN A 375 18.44 36.53 -10.45
N GLY A 376 17.24 36.04 -10.12
CA GLY A 376 17.06 35.09 -9.04
C GLY A 376 17.78 33.75 -9.27
N SER A 377 18.32 33.15 -8.19
CA SER A 377 19.07 31.89 -8.22
C SER A 377 18.18 30.64 -8.18
N VAL A 378 16.90 30.78 -7.86
CA VAL A 378 15.93 29.67 -7.80
C VAL A 378 14.84 29.96 -8.84
N GLU A 379 14.61 28.98 -9.71
CA GLU A 379 13.57 29.06 -10.74
C GLU A 379 12.49 27.99 -10.49
N VAL A 380 11.23 28.42 -10.49
CA VAL A 380 10.06 27.52 -10.37
C VAL A 380 8.98 28.02 -11.35
N ASN A 381 8.50 27.12 -12.20
CA ASN A 381 7.47 27.40 -13.21
C ASN A 381 7.79 28.63 -14.09
N GLY A 382 9.08 28.81 -14.46
CA GLY A 382 9.54 29.90 -15.30
C GLY A 382 9.69 31.26 -14.60
N VAL A 383 9.44 31.33 -13.29
CA VAL A 383 9.64 32.54 -12.47
C VAL A 383 10.92 32.39 -11.65
N LYS A 384 11.78 33.41 -11.65
CA LYS A 384 13.02 33.46 -10.89
C LYS A 384 12.83 34.17 -9.56
N TYR A 385 13.48 33.63 -8.53
CA TYR A 385 13.43 34.13 -7.15
C TYR A 385 14.84 34.35 -6.60
N ALA A 386 15.07 35.47 -5.96
CA ALA A 386 16.21 35.68 -5.10
C ALA A 386 15.99 34.93 -3.78
N ASP A 387 17.02 34.23 -3.28
CA ASP A 387 17.00 33.45 -2.04
C ASP A 387 17.87 34.15 -1.00
N THR A 388 17.27 34.81 -0.03
CA THR A 388 17.92 35.40 1.12
C THR A 388 18.00 34.39 2.24
N LYS A 389 19.20 34.15 2.81
CA LYS A 389 19.50 33.11 3.77
C LYS A 389 19.86 33.67 5.12
N ALA A 390 19.34 33.03 6.20
CA ALA A 390 19.74 33.28 7.57
C ALA A 390 19.97 31.95 8.27
N VAL A 391 21.01 31.85 9.11
CA VAL A 391 21.34 30.62 9.83
C VAL A 391 20.83 30.71 11.28
N TYR A 392 20.06 29.71 11.67
CA TYR A 392 19.58 29.50 13.04
C TYR A 392 20.31 28.32 13.65
N SER A 393 20.78 28.45 14.88
CA SER A 393 21.59 27.38 15.50
C SER A 393 21.17 27.09 16.94
N VAL A 394 21.38 25.84 17.33
CA VAL A 394 21.28 25.37 18.72
C VAL A 394 22.58 24.68 19.05
N LYS A 395 23.25 25.18 20.13
CA LYS A 395 24.52 24.61 20.60
C LYS A 395 24.28 23.77 21.85
N ASN A 396 25.06 22.71 21.99
CA ASN A 396 25.04 21.89 23.19
C ASN A 396 25.75 22.64 24.33
N PRO A 397 25.06 22.98 25.43
CA PRO A 397 25.64 23.75 26.52
C PRO A 397 26.72 22.98 27.31
N ASN A 398 26.74 21.66 27.16
CA ASN A 398 27.67 20.77 27.92
C ASN A 398 28.96 20.47 27.13
N VAL A 399 29.18 21.09 25.98
CA VAL A 399 30.37 20.89 25.16
C VAL A 399 31.48 21.81 25.61
N THR A 400 32.65 21.22 25.88
CA THR A 400 33.86 21.95 26.27
C THR A 400 34.72 22.27 25.07
N ALA A 401 35.72 23.15 25.22
CA ALA A 401 36.64 23.50 24.12
C ALA A 401 37.53 22.34 23.67
N THR A 402 37.64 21.27 24.46
CA THR A 402 38.39 20.05 24.12
C THR A 402 37.56 19.00 23.39
N ASP A 403 36.25 19.15 23.32
CA ASP A 403 35.37 18.21 22.63
C ASP A 403 35.50 18.32 21.14
N LYS A 404 35.49 17.15 20.47
CA LYS A 404 35.49 17.10 19.02
C LYS A 404 34.20 17.74 18.46
N GLN A 405 34.35 18.80 17.70
CA GLN A 405 33.24 19.50 17.08
C GLN A 405 32.53 18.60 16.07
N LYS A 406 31.22 18.41 16.25
CA LYS A 406 30.32 17.73 15.30
C LYS A 406 29.09 18.60 15.07
N VAL A 407 29.16 19.39 13.99
CA VAL A 407 28.07 20.29 13.60
C VAL A 407 27.20 19.61 12.53
N VAL A 408 25.89 19.57 12.77
CA VAL A 408 24.89 19.15 11.79
C VAL A 408 24.38 20.39 11.10
N LYS A 409 24.52 20.45 9.77
CA LYS A 409 24.11 21.60 8.94
C LYS A 409 23.03 21.19 7.97
N ILE A 410 21.89 21.88 7.98
CA ILE A 410 20.79 21.73 7.02
C ILE A 410 20.70 23.04 6.24
N THR A 411 20.97 22.99 4.94
CA THR A 411 21.12 24.17 4.09
C THR A 411 20.15 24.22 2.93
N ASP A 412 19.39 23.15 2.70
CA ASP A 412 18.54 22.94 1.53
C ASP A 412 17.05 22.81 1.87
N ALA A 413 16.68 23.10 3.12
CA ALA A 413 15.30 23.07 3.60
C ALA A 413 14.54 24.32 3.16
N THR A 414 14.16 24.42 1.89
CA THR A 414 13.61 25.61 1.26
C THR A 414 12.23 26.06 1.78
N LEU A 415 11.56 25.22 2.58
CA LEU A 415 10.36 25.56 3.34
C LEU A 415 10.66 26.08 4.76
N ALA A 416 11.92 26.01 5.21
CA ALA A 416 12.32 26.54 6.51
C ALA A 416 12.41 28.07 6.43
N SER A 417 11.33 28.77 6.75
CA SER A 417 11.30 30.22 6.87
C SER A 417 11.93 30.68 8.18
N PRO A 418 12.32 31.97 8.33
CA PRO A 418 12.81 32.53 9.59
C PRO A 418 11.88 32.31 10.79
N ALA A 419 10.58 32.20 10.55
CA ALA A 419 9.58 31.99 11.61
C ALA A 419 9.64 30.58 12.25
N VAL A 420 10.09 29.56 11.49
CA VAL A 420 10.09 28.16 11.94
C VAL A 420 11.49 27.57 12.13
N ALA A 421 12.52 28.17 11.57
CA ALA A 421 13.87 27.61 11.52
C ALA A 421 14.47 27.33 12.90
N GLN A 422 14.21 28.20 13.91
CA GLN A 422 14.69 28.00 15.28
C GLN A 422 14.03 26.77 15.94
N THR A 423 12.71 26.60 15.75
CA THR A 423 11.97 25.44 16.26
C THR A 423 12.45 24.15 15.60
N VAL A 424 12.70 24.16 14.29
CA VAL A 424 13.27 23.04 13.57
C VAL A 424 14.67 22.69 14.06
N ALA A 425 15.53 23.69 14.30
CA ALA A 425 16.87 23.49 14.83
C ALA A 425 16.84 22.87 16.23
N GLN A 426 15.92 23.33 17.11
CA GLN A 426 15.74 22.79 18.46
C GLN A 426 15.28 21.32 18.40
N ARG A 427 14.25 21.01 17.59
CA ARG A 427 13.76 19.65 17.42
C ARG A 427 14.86 18.67 16.93
N LEU A 428 15.66 19.10 15.96
CA LEU A 428 16.80 18.32 15.48
C LEU A 428 17.85 18.13 16.57
N TYR A 429 18.15 19.17 17.33
CA TYR A 429 19.07 19.09 18.43
C TYR A 429 18.60 18.04 19.45
N ASP A 430 17.34 18.09 19.87
CA ASP A 430 16.74 17.13 20.82
C ASP A 430 16.78 15.70 20.27
N TYR A 431 16.52 15.52 18.98
CA TYR A 431 16.66 14.22 18.32
C TYR A 431 18.10 13.69 18.39
N TYR A 432 19.10 14.52 18.15
CA TYR A 432 20.50 14.10 18.18
C TYR A 432 21.06 13.87 19.58
N GLN A 433 20.38 14.33 20.63
CA GLN A 433 20.72 13.96 21.99
C GLN A 433 20.36 12.50 22.32
N ARG A 434 19.47 11.88 21.55
CA ARG A 434 19.18 10.45 21.61
C ARG A 434 20.33 9.69 20.94
N ARG A 435 21.32 9.30 21.74
CA ARG A 435 22.60 8.80 21.21
C ARG A 435 22.69 7.29 21.17
N ASN A 436 21.91 6.58 21.99
CA ASN A 436 21.96 5.14 22.06
C ASN A 436 21.10 4.51 20.97
N THR A 437 21.68 3.54 20.25
CA THR A 437 20.95 2.71 19.29
C THR A 437 20.98 1.28 19.79
N GLY A 438 19.80 0.80 20.21
CA GLY A 438 19.59 -0.59 20.60
C GLY A 438 19.17 -1.43 19.41
N LYS A 439 19.68 -2.66 19.32
CA LYS A 439 19.21 -3.66 18.36
C LYS A 439 18.93 -4.96 19.09
N ALA A 440 17.75 -5.56 18.81
CA ALA A 440 17.38 -6.87 19.29
C ALA A 440 16.55 -7.61 18.25
N LYS A 441 16.69 -8.92 18.19
CA LYS A 441 15.86 -9.77 17.35
C LYS A 441 14.64 -10.21 18.17
N VAL A 442 13.43 -10.01 17.59
CA VAL A 442 12.14 -10.13 18.30
C VAL A 442 11.14 -10.89 17.44
N ILE A 443 10.25 -11.67 18.08
CA ILE A 443 9.06 -12.22 17.43
C ILE A 443 8.04 -11.09 17.28
N PHE A 444 7.54 -10.85 16.07
CA PHE A 444 6.56 -9.80 15.77
C PHE A 444 5.23 -10.04 16.47
N ALA A 445 4.68 -9.00 17.08
CA ALA A 445 3.37 -9.04 17.72
C ALA A 445 2.56 -7.74 17.50
N GLY A 446 2.80 -7.05 16.37
CA GLY A 446 2.04 -5.86 16.00
C GLY A 446 2.74 -4.54 16.34
N GLU A 447 4.05 -4.54 16.56
CA GLU A 447 4.82 -3.30 16.73
C GLU A 447 4.88 -2.51 15.42
N HIS A 448 4.81 -1.18 15.53
CA HIS A 448 4.84 -0.25 14.40
C HIS A 448 6.06 0.67 14.45
N LEU A 449 6.47 1.17 13.30
CA LEU A 449 7.51 2.19 13.23
C LEU A 449 7.05 3.47 13.99
N GLY A 450 7.97 4.02 14.77
CA GLY A 450 7.68 5.17 15.63
C GLY A 450 7.23 4.82 17.05
N ASP A 451 6.79 3.60 17.33
CA ASP A 451 6.45 3.15 18.68
C ASP A 451 7.64 3.33 19.62
N ARG A 452 7.37 3.77 20.85
CA ARG A 452 8.36 3.80 21.91
C ARG A 452 8.45 2.43 22.55
N VAL A 453 9.56 1.74 22.33
CA VAL A 453 9.74 0.37 22.81
C VAL A 453 10.93 0.26 23.76
N SER A 454 10.81 -0.65 24.73
CA SER A 454 11.85 -1.04 25.65
C SER A 454 12.37 -2.42 25.24
N LEU A 455 13.60 -2.46 24.71
CA LEU A 455 14.28 -3.69 24.28
C LEU A 455 15.28 -4.15 25.32
N PRO A 456 15.42 -5.46 25.57
CA PRO A 456 16.51 -5.96 26.42
C PRO A 456 17.86 -5.69 25.74
N ASP A 457 18.86 -5.38 26.54
CA ASP A 457 20.26 -5.27 26.11
C ASP A 457 21.07 -6.53 26.48
N ASN A 458 22.33 -6.57 26.10
CA ASN A 458 23.22 -7.71 26.35
C ASN A 458 23.89 -7.67 27.75
N CYS A 459 23.60 -6.66 28.57
CA CYS A 459 24.18 -6.48 29.89
C CYS A 459 23.15 -6.69 31.03
N GLY A 460 21.95 -7.17 30.70
CA GLY A 460 20.85 -7.37 31.66
C GLY A 460 20.03 -6.11 31.92
N GLY A 461 20.30 -5.01 31.22
CA GLY A 461 19.51 -3.78 31.20
C GLY A 461 18.53 -3.74 30.02
N ARG A 462 18.01 -2.55 29.75
CA ARG A 462 17.08 -2.28 28.65
C ARG A 462 17.42 -0.97 27.95
N THR A 463 17.25 -0.95 26.64
CA THR A 463 17.31 0.28 25.84
C THR A 463 15.91 0.72 25.49
N VAL A 464 15.56 1.92 25.90
CA VAL A 464 14.25 2.53 25.60
C VAL A 464 14.41 3.57 24.50
N GLY A 465 13.60 3.48 23.48
CA GLY A 465 13.63 4.43 22.36
C GLY A 465 12.54 4.17 21.35
N ASN A 466 12.42 5.04 20.35
CA ASN A 466 11.47 4.85 19.28
C ASN A 466 12.02 3.89 18.21
N LEU A 467 11.16 3.05 17.68
CA LEU A 467 11.47 2.05 16.66
C LEU A 467 11.64 2.75 15.30
N GLU A 468 12.88 2.86 14.84
CA GLU A 468 13.21 3.50 13.56
C GLU A 468 13.39 2.50 12.43
N LYS A 469 13.70 1.24 12.76
CA LYS A 469 13.99 0.22 11.77
C LYS A 469 13.51 -1.16 12.19
N MET A 470 12.91 -1.86 11.24
CA MET A 470 12.51 -3.26 11.36
C MET A 470 13.06 -4.05 10.16
N GLU A 471 14.01 -4.95 10.40
CA GLU A 471 14.48 -5.91 9.41
C GLU A 471 13.72 -7.22 9.61
N ILE A 472 12.67 -7.42 8.83
CA ILE A 472 11.70 -8.50 8.98
C ILE A 472 12.16 -9.69 8.15
N LYS A 473 12.30 -10.85 8.78
CA LYS A 473 12.47 -12.12 8.11
C LYS A 473 11.12 -12.81 8.03
N LEU A 474 10.64 -12.99 6.81
CA LEU A 474 9.38 -13.65 6.53
C LEU A 474 9.59 -15.17 6.52
N SER A 475 8.88 -15.83 7.39
CA SER A 475 8.81 -17.30 7.51
C SER A 475 7.45 -17.63 8.14
N ASN A 476 7.20 -18.88 8.46
CA ASN A 476 5.95 -19.22 9.16
C ASN A 476 5.80 -18.47 10.50
N THR A 477 6.91 -18.15 11.16
CA THR A 477 6.92 -17.21 12.29
C THR A 477 7.61 -15.94 11.83
N VAL A 478 6.92 -14.81 11.89
CA VAL A 478 7.49 -13.50 11.52
C VAL A 478 8.41 -13.03 12.65
N VAL A 479 9.67 -12.83 12.30
CA VAL A 479 10.71 -12.35 13.22
C VAL A 479 11.34 -11.10 12.62
N TYR A 480 11.58 -10.09 13.45
CA TYR A 480 12.27 -8.89 13.00
C TYR A 480 13.44 -8.52 13.91
N THR A 481 14.41 -7.83 13.34
CA THR A 481 15.45 -7.14 14.10
C THR A 481 15.00 -5.71 14.29
N ALA A 482 14.69 -5.37 15.54
CA ALA A 482 14.32 -4.01 15.93
C ALA A 482 15.58 -3.13 15.98
N GLY A 483 15.50 -1.91 15.42
CA GLY A 483 16.45 -0.85 15.62
C GLY A 483 15.76 0.33 16.31
N VAL A 484 16.13 0.60 17.57
CA VAL A 484 15.55 1.68 18.36
C VAL A 484 16.58 2.75 18.63
N LYS A 485 16.13 4.01 18.65
CA LYS A 485 16.97 5.14 19.01
C LYS A 485 16.43 5.81 20.28
N GLY A 486 17.27 5.85 21.30
CA GLY A 486 16.92 6.32 22.63
C GLY A 486 18.03 7.12 23.34
N VAL A 487 17.79 7.44 24.59
CA VAL A 487 18.72 8.18 25.46
C VAL A 487 19.65 7.22 26.17
#